data_c4c2045205079e411eaadcb67a5a57ea
#
_entry.id   c4c2045205079e411eaadcb67a5a57ea
#
_cell.length_a   1.000
_cell.length_b   1.000
_cell.length_c   1.000
_cell.angle_alpha   90.00
_cell.angle_beta   90.00
_cell.angle_gamma   90.00
#
_symmetry.space_group_name_H-M   'P 1'
#
loop_
_entity.id
_entity.type
_entity.pdbx_description
1 polymer ?
#
loop_
_entity_poly.entity_id
_entity_poly.type
_entity_poly.pdbx_seq_one_letter_code
_entity_poly.pdbx_strand_id
1 'polypeptide(L)'
;MDYPSSEDELARWYSVLGNPVRLRIIRLLGEKGPLPFKELRRELGLGVGTIYYHLDVMSGLVVQDEKKRYLLSERGMMLFSALRDGTLSLIAREPTPLEKALRFFLFSPLFRMACEKPAVGIPLALAILVIGGLGSAKAGLMPIFMFYARTTKAAPMSLFLHYLAQWGLVYLACELLCLVFYKRKGAELDLLIAVSLANLPLAIFPHVYAFLTYEAALRLLTALQAWAVLLVCSAVSVGKGIRLDRALPVGLVLLFINVILLAFLGLLTF
;
A
#
# COMPACT_ATOMS: atom_id res chain seq x y z
N MET A 1 8.92 -37.99 6.28
CA MET A 1 8.78 -36.56 5.96
C MET A 1 7.29 -36.32 5.73
N ASP A 2 6.61 -35.78 6.72
CA ASP A 2 5.18 -35.43 6.56
C ASP A 2 5.08 -34.20 5.69
N TYR A 3 4.55 -34.37 4.48
CA TYR A 3 4.18 -33.29 3.60
C TYR A 3 2.97 -32.54 4.20
N PRO A 4 2.82 -31.24 3.89
CA PRO A 4 1.72 -30.46 4.42
C PRO A 4 0.38 -31.11 4.11
N SER A 5 -0.35 -31.45 5.15
CA SER A 5 -1.60 -32.22 5.08
C SER A 5 -2.85 -31.35 4.96
N SER A 6 -2.73 -30.01 4.97
CA SER A 6 -3.85 -29.08 4.86
C SER A 6 -3.69 -28.14 3.66
N GLU A 7 -4.82 -27.83 2.99
CA GLU A 7 -4.87 -26.85 1.89
C GLU A 7 -4.31 -25.47 2.32
N ASP A 8 -4.47 -25.10 3.58
CA ASP A 8 -3.94 -23.85 4.14
C ASP A 8 -2.40 -23.81 4.21
N GLU A 9 -1.76 -24.92 4.47
CA GLU A 9 -0.29 -25.01 4.49
C GLU A 9 0.28 -24.95 3.08
N LEU A 10 -0.33 -25.65 2.16
CA LEU A 10 0.01 -25.57 0.74
C LEU A 10 -0.15 -24.13 0.21
N ALA A 11 -1.24 -23.45 0.51
CA ALA A 11 -1.46 -22.08 0.12
C ALA A 11 -0.39 -21.12 0.68
N ARG A 12 0.07 -21.34 1.92
CA ARG A 12 1.17 -20.56 2.52
C ARG A 12 2.50 -20.82 1.80
N TRP A 13 2.82 -22.06 1.50
CA TRP A 13 4.02 -22.41 0.74
C TRP A 13 4.00 -21.77 -0.65
N TYR A 14 2.87 -21.85 -1.36
CA TYR A 14 2.69 -21.18 -2.64
C TYR A 14 2.87 -19.67 -2.56
N SER A 15 2.38 -19.05 -1.50
CA SER A 15 2.53 -17.60 -1.31
C SER A 15 4.01 -17.20 -1.16
N VAL A 16 4.84 -18.06 -0.54
CA VAL A 16 6.29 -17.85 -0.41
C VAL A 16 7.00 -18.11 -1.73
N LEU A 17 6.69 -19.21 -2.38
CA LEU A 17 7.33 -19.65 -3.63
C LEU A 17 7.08 -18.68 -4.79
N GLY A 18 5.92 -18.05 -4.83
CA GLY A 18 5.57 -17.07 -5.85
C GLY A 18 6.25 -15.70 -5.71
N ASN A 19 7.16 -15.52 -4.74
CA ASN A 19 7.81 -14.22 -4.53
C ASN A 19 9.32 -14.38 -4.24
N PRO A 20 10.20 -13.82 -5.09
CA PRO A 20 11.65 -13.98 -4.96
C PRO A 20 12.22 -13.40 -3.66
N VAL A 21 11.60 -12.33 -3.13
CA VAL A 21 12.05 -11.74 -1.86
C VAL A 21 11.79 -12.67 -0.70
N ARG A 22 10.63 -13.33 -0.64
CA ARG A 22 10.30 -14.31 0.41
C ARG A 22 11.19 -15.52 0.36
N LEU A 23 11.46 -16.02 -0.86
CA LEU A 23 12.45 -17.09 -1.05
C LEU A 23 13.83 -16.71 -0.52
N ARG A 24 14.25 -15.46 -0.79
CA ARG A 24 15.53 -14.94 -0.29
C ARG A 24 15.55 -14.85 1.24
N ILE A 25 14.45 -14.44 1.88
CA ILE A 25 14.33 -14.42 3.35
C ILE A 25 14.43 -15.83 3.92
N ILE A 26 13.71 -16.81 3.37
CA ILE A 26 13.78 -18.22 3.83
C ILE A 26 15.20 -18.76 3.70
N ARG A 27 15.86 -18.55 2.57
CA ARG A 27 17.25 -18.98 2.37
C ARG A 27 18.20 -18.32 3.37
N LEU A 28 18.09 -17.00 3.51
CA LEU A 28 18.94 -16.23 4.42
C LEU A 28 18.83 -16.70 5.87
N LEU A 29 17.59 -16.90 6.36
CA LEU A 29 17.34 -17.37 7.71
C LEU A 29 17.69 -18.84 7.89
N GLY A 30 17.55 -19.65 6.86
CA GLY A 30 17.96 -21.07 6.88
C GLY A 30 19.48 -21.26 6.87
N GLU A 31 20.21 -20.40 6.15
CA GLU A 31 21.68 -20.46 6.04
C GLU A 31 22.40 -19.81 7.23
N LYS A 32 21.95 -18.61 7.64
CA LYS A 32 22.61 -17.80 8.69
C LYS A 32 22.01 -17.99 10.08
N GLY A 33 20.85 -18.65 10.20
CA GLY A 33 20.14 -18.80 11.45
C GLY A 33 19.40 -17.52 11.90
N PRO A 34 19.18 -17.34 13.22
CA PRO A 34 18.43 -16.22 13.77
C PRO A 34 19.11 -14.88 13.53
N LEU A 35 18.41 -13.93 12.84
CA LEU A 35 18.94 -12.60 12.49
C LEU A 35 18.09 -11.48 13.11
N PRO A 36 18.72 -10.42 13.68
CA PRO A 36 18.02 -9.21 14.07
C PRO A 36 17.52 -8.45 12.83
N PHE A 37 16.45 -7.67 13.00
CA PHE A 37 15.83 -6.92 11.89
C PHE A 37 16.83 -6.04 11.11
N LYS A 38 17.76 -5.40 11.81
CA LYS A 38 18.79 -4.54 11.21
C LYS A 38 19.68 -5.30 10.22
N GLU A 39 20.07 -6.52 10.57
CA GLU A 39 20.89 -7.38 9.70
C GLU A 39 20.07 -7.92 8.54
N LEU A 40 18.84 -8.38 8.81
CA LEU A 40 17.92 -8.83 7.78
C LEU A 40 17.69 -7.74 6.73
N ARG A 41 17.51 -6.49 7.17
CA ARG A 41 17.37 -5.33 6.27
C ARG A 41 18.63 -5.08 5.45
N ARG A 42 19.81 -5.14 6.06
CA ARG A 42 21.09 -4.95 5.38
C ARG A 42 21.31 -5.98 4.29
N GLU A 43 21.04 -7.25 4.60
CA GLU A 43 21.24 -8.37 3.67
C GLU A 43 20.25 -8.36 2.50
N LEU A 44 19.02 -7.91 2.75
CA LEU A 44 17.99 -7.84 1.73
C LEU A 44 18.08 -6.56 0.87
N GLY A 45 18.61 -5.47 1.42
CA GLY A 45 18.67 -4.17 0.76
C GLY A 45 17.31 -3.54 0.51
N LEU A 46 16.29 -3.86 1.33
CA LEU A 46 14.89 -3.44 1.14
C LEU A 46 14.46 -2.41 2.17
N GLY A 47 13.40 -1.66 1.84
CA GLY A 47 12.72 -0.75 2.76
C GLY A 47 12.09 -1.47 3.96
N VAL A 48 11.93 -0.73 5.07
CA VAL A 48 11.39 -1.27 6.33
C VAL A 48 9.98 -1.82 6.13
N GLY A 49 9.09 -1.08 5.45
CA GLY A 49 7.72 -1.50 5.17
C GLY A 49 7.66 -2.76 4.33
N THR A 50 8.51 -2.85 3.29
CA THR A 50 8.58 -4.02 2.41
C THR A 50 8.97 -5.29 3.18
N ILE A 51 9.96 -5.19 4.08
CA ILE A 51 10.39 -6.34 4.89
C ILE A 51 9.27 -6.78 5.83
N TYR A 52 8.63 -5.84 6.54
CA TYR A 52 7.50 -6.17 7.42
C TYR A 52 6.34 -6.81 6.66
N TYR A 53 6.02 -6.30 5.47
CA TYR A 53 5.02 -6.91 4.60
C TYR A 53 5.34 -8.39 4.31
N HIS A 54 6.58 -8.69 3.92
CA HIS A 54 6.98 -10.07 3.62
C HIS A 54 6.97 -10.96 4.87
N LEU A 55 7.46 -10.46 6.01
CA LEU A 55 7.46 -11.19 7.27
C LEU A 55 6.02 -11.47 7.76
N ASP A 56 5.11 -10.51 7.61
CA ASP A 56 3.70 -10.68 7.99
C ASP A 56 2.99 -11.73 7.11
N VAL A 57 3.25 -11.72 5.80
CA VAL A 57 2.72 -12.76 4.89
C VAL A 57 3.30 -14.14 5.17
N MET A 58 4.53 -14.20 5.66
CA MET A 58 5.20 -15.46 6.06
C MET A 58 4.95 -15.81 7.52
N SER A 59 3.94 -15.20 8.18
CA SER A 59 3.57 -15.55 9.56
C SER A 59 3.29 -17.05 9.68
N GLY A 60 3.94 -17.71 10.66
CA GLY A 60 3.91 -19.16 10.83
C GLY A 60 5.07 -19.93 10.15
N LEU A 61 5.78 -19.32 9.18
CA LEU A 61 7.04 -19.85 8.63
C LEU A 61 8.26 -19.15 9.23
N VAL A 62 8.10 -17.86 9.53
CA VAL A 62 9.09 -17.04 10.22
C VAL A 62 8.49 -16.59 11.54
N VAL A 63 9.26 -16.77 12.62
CA VAL A 63 8.89 -16.38 13.97
C VAL A 63 9.96 -15.47 14.58
N GLN A 64 9.63 -14.80 15.67
CA GLN A 64 10.57 -13.95 16.39
C GLN A 64 10.88 -14.57 17.76
N ASP A 65 12.17 -14.66 18.12
CA ASP A 65 12.60 -15.13 19.43
C ASP A 65 12.47 -14.03 20.51
N GLU A 66 12.75 -14.41 21.76
CA GLU A 66 12.73 -13.52 22.92
C GLU A 66 13.70 -12.32 22.76
N LYS A 67 14.79 -12.48 22.02
CA LYS A 67 15.78 -11.45 21.70
C LYS A 67 15.41 -10.61 20.48
N LYS A 68 14.15 -10.72 20.01
CA LYS A 68 13.63 -10.02 18.83
C LYS A 68 14.37 -10.31 17.53
N ARG A 69 14.98 -11.50 17.40
CA ARG A 69 15.60 -11.99 16.17
C ARG A 69 14.58 -12.82 15.39
N TYR A 70 14.63 -12.74 14.10
CA TYR A 70 13.79 -13.53 13.18
C TYR A 70 14.49 -14.86 12.90
N LEU A 71 13.72 -15.93 12.93
CA LEU A 71 14.19 -17.30 12.62
C LEU A 71 13.09 -18.10 11.92
N LEU A 72 13.45 -19.18 11.29
CA LEU A 72 12.50 -20.11 10.70
C LEU A 72 11.83 -20.93 11.80
N SER A 73 10.49 -21.06 11.73
CA SER A 73 9.77 -22.08 12.50
C SER A 73 10.11 -23.48 11.99
N GLU A 74 9.64 -24.54 12.66
CA GLU A 74 9.76 -25.92 12.15
C GLU A 74 9.25 -26.05 10.72
N ARG A 75 8.09 -25.44 10.42
CA ARG A 75 7.48 -25.41 9.07
C ARG A 75 8.32 -24.60 8.08
N GLY A 76 8.91 -23.49 8.51
CA GLY A 76 9.84 -22.71 7.71
C GLY A 76 11.12 -23.49 7.40
N MET A 77 11.60 -24.28 8.34
CA MET A 77 12.78 -25.15 8.15
C MET A 77 12.48 -26.29 7.19
N MET A 78 11.29 -26.90 7.26
CA MET A 78 10.85 -27.90 6.27
C MET A 78 10.81 -27.31 4.87
N LEU A 79 10.27 -26.10 4.70
CA LEU A 79 10.25 -25.39 3.42
C LEU A 79 11.69 -25.10 2.93
N PHE A 80 12.59 -24.67 3.81
CA PHE A 80 13.99 -24.42 3.48
C PHE A 80 14.71 -25.70 3.02
N SER A 81 14.53 -26.83 3.72
CA SER A 81 15.13 -28.12 3.31
C SER A 81 14.60 -28.56 1.94
N ALA A 82 13.29 -28.45 1.71
CA ALA A 82 12.67 -28.78 0.43
C ALA A 82 13.15 -27.88 -0.73
N LEU A 83 13.41 -26.60 -0.45
CA LEU A 83 14.04 -25.68 -1.41
C LEU A 83 15.49 -26.06 -1.73
N ARG A 84 16.25 -26.47 -0.72
CA ARG A 84 17.66 -26.88 -0.87
C ARG A 84 17.77 -28.17 -1.66
N ASP A 85 16.89 -29.11 -1.41
CA ASP A 85 16.92 -30.46 -2.00
C ASP A 85 16.30 -30.50 -3.41
N GLY A 86 15.84 -29.31 -3.93
CA GLY A 86 15.32 -29.18 -5.30
C GLY A 86 13.96 -29.86 -5.56
N THR A 87 13.31 -30.38 -4.52
CA THR A 87 12.01 -31.08 -4.63
C THR A 87 10.83 -30.12 -4.88
N LEU A 88 11.03 -28.83 -4.76
CA LEU A 88 10.00 -27.79 -4.90
C LEU A 88 9.83 -27.18 -6.29
N SER A 89 10.65 -27.55 -7.26
CA SER A 89 10.53 -27.09 -8.64
C SER A 89 9.20 -27.47 -9.32
N LEU A 90 8.49 -28.45 -8.76
CA LEU A 90 7.19 -28.92 -9.26
C LEU A 90 5.98 -28.15 -8.69
N ILE A 91 6.17 -27.23 -7.74
CA ILE A 91 5.07 -26.67 -6.93
C ILE A 91 4.90 -25.14 -7.10
N ALA A 92 5.79 -24.45 -7.80
CA ALA A 92 5.69 -22.99 -7.99
C ALA A 92 4.53 -22.63 -8.92
N ARG A 93 3.37 -22.31 -8.35
CA ARG A 93 2.22 -21.76 -9.10
C ARG A 93 2.54 -20.35 -9.58
N GLU A 94 2.57 -20.15 -10.89
CA GLU A 94 2.56 -18.80 -11.45
C GLU A 94 1.29 -18.06 -11.03
N PRO A 95 1.38 -16.76 -10.67
CA PRO A 95 0.21 -15.98 -10.35
C PRO A 95 -0.74 -15.94 -11.55
N THR A 96 -2.02 -16.19 -11.29
CA THR A 96 -3.04 -16.21 -12.34
C THR A 96 -3.07 -14.86 -13.09
N PRO A 97 -3.52 -14.83 -14.35
CA PRO A 97 -3.67 -13.58 -15.09
C PRO A 97 -4.52 -12.55 -14.34
N LEU A 98 -5.55 -13.01 -13.63
CA LEU A 98 -6.41 -12.17 -12.78
C LEU A 98 -5.64 -11.55 -11.62
N GLU A 99 -4.81 -12.33 -10.93
CA GLU A 99 -3.97 -11.81 -9.85
C GLU A 99 -2.95 -10.80 -10.35
N LYS A 100 -2.36 -11.03 -11.53
CA LYS A 100 -1.46 -10.06 -12.17
C LYS A 100 -2.19 -8.77 -12.49
N ALA A 101 -3.39 -8.85 -13.09
CA ALA A 101 -4.23 -7.70 -13.41
C ALA A 101 -4.65 -6.92 -12.15
N LEU A 102 -5.08 -7.63 -11.10
CA LEU A 102 -5.48 -7.00 -9.83
C LEU A 102 -4.30 -6.27 -9.16
N ARG A 103 -3.11 -6.88 -9.13
CA ARG A 103 -1.91 -6.24 -8.60
C ARG A 103 -1.53 -4.99 -9.39
N PHE A 104 -1.69 -5.02 -10.70
CA PHE A 104 -1.45 -3.86 -11.56
C PHE A 104 -2.48 -2.75 -11.31
N PHE A 105 -3.78 -3.10 -11.24
CA PHE A 105 -4.88 -2.18 -10.93
C PHE A 105 -4.72 -1.49 -9.57
N LEU A 106 -4.17 -2.20 -8.59
CA LEU A 106 -3.89 -1.69 -7.24
C LEU A 106 -2.53 -0.98 -7.13
N PHE A 107 -1.81 -0.77 -8.21
CA PHE A 107 -0.47 -0.15 -8.23
C PHE A 107 0.55 -0.79 -7.29
N SER A 108 0.30 -2.03 -6.83
CA SER A 108 1.19 -2.71 -5.87
C SER A 108 2.65 -2.81 -6.32
N PRO A 109 2.97 -3.09 -7.61
CA PRO A 109 4.35 -3.07 -8.10
C PRO A 109 4.98 -1.67 -8.05
N LEU A 110 4.19 -0.63 -8.39
CA LEU A 110 4.63 0.76 -8.37
C LEU A 110 4.97 1.21 -6.94
N PHE A 111 4.08 0.93 -5.98
CA PHE A 111 4.31 1.26 -4.57
C PHE A 111 5.57 0.58 -4.03
N ARG A 112 5.77 -0.71 -4.33
CA ARG A 112 6.98 -1.42 -3.93
C ARG A 112 8.24 -0.79 -4.51
N MET A 113 8.27 -0.58 -5.82
CA MET A 113 9.41 0.05 -6.48
C MET A 113 9.74 1.42 -5.88
N ALA A 114 8.72 2.24 -5.61
CA ALA A 114 8.89 3.58 -5.06
C ALA A 114 9.38 3.55 -3.59
N CYS A 115 8.88 2.63 -2.76
CA CYS A 115 9.34 2.45 -1.38
C CYS A 115 10.72 1.80 -1.30
N GLU A 116 11.04 0.84 -2.19
CA GLU A 116 12.36 0.21 -2.25
C GLU A 116 13.46 1.18 -2.73
N LYS A 117 13.09 2.16 -3.58
CA LYS A 117 14.00 3.15 -4.15
C LYS A 117 13.53 4.58 -3.84
N PRO A 118 13.76 5.10 -2.62
CA PRO A 118 13.29 6.43 -2.22
C PRO A 118 13.78 7.56 -3.14
N ALA A 119 14.96 7.40 -3.74
CA ALA A 119 15.49 8.35 -4.74
C ALA A 119 14.59 8.49 -5.98
N VAL A 120 13.75 7.50 -6.30
CA VAL A 120 12.76 7.54 -7.36
C VAL A 120 11.37 7.85 -6.79
N GLY A 121 11.04 7.26 -5.63
CA GLY A 121 9.73 7.39 -5.00
C GLY A 121 9.42 8.82 -4.56
N ILE A 122 10.37 9.52 -3.95
CA ILE A 122 10.17 10.89 -3.46
C ILE A 122 9.89 11.88 -4.62
N PRO A 123 10.71 11.95 -5.69
CA PRO A 123 10.41 12.83 -6.81
C PRO A 123 9.08 12.53 -7.47
N LEU A 124 8.71 11.24 -7.60
CA LEU A 124 7.43 10.84 -8.19
C LEU A 124 6.24 11.26 -7.31
N ALA A 125 6.35 11.08 -6.00
CA ALA A 125 5.36 11.55 -5.02
C ALA A 125 5.17 13.07 -5.09
N LEU A 126 6.26 13.82 -5.10
CA LEU A 126 6.23 15.28 -5.22
C LEU A 126 5.60 15.73 -6.55
N ALA A 127 5.93 15.07 -7.67
CA ALA A 127 5.34 15.37 -8.97
C ALA A 127 3.80 15.24 -8.94
N ILE A 128 3.27 14.16 -8.37
CA ILE A 128 1.83 13.95 -8.24
C ILE A 128 1.17 15.05 -7.40
N LEU A 129 1.80 15.43 -6.28
CA LEU A 129 1.28 16.49 -5.41
C LEU A 129 1.25 17.84 -6.12
N VAL A 130 2.31 18.18 -6.85
CA VAL A 130 2.38 19.42 -7.63
C VAL A 130 1.34 19.41 -8.75
N ILE A 131 1.24 18.32 -9.51
CA ILE A 131 0.24 18.18 -10.60
C ILE A 131 -1.17 18.36 -10.04
N GLY A 132 -1.54 17.66 -8.96
CA GLY A 132 -2.87 17.75 -8.36
C GLY A 132 -3.17 19.14 -7.82
N GLY A 133 -2.21 19.76 -7.13
CA GLY A 133 -2.35 21.13 -6.61
C GLY A 133 -2.52 22.18 -7.72
N LEU A 134 -1.71 22.11 -8.78
CA LEU A 134 -1.84 23.01 -9.95
C LEU A 134 -3.14 22.77 -10.70
N GLY A 135 -3.57 21.50 -10.82
CA GLY A 135 -4.87 21.16 -11.39
C GLY A 135 -6.02 21.78 -10.62
N SER A 136 -6.04 21.66 -9.30
CA SER A 136 -7.04 22.25 -8.40
C SER A 136 -7.09 23.78 -8.54
N ALA A 137 -5.90 24.41 -8.53
CA ALA A 137 -5.77 25.86 -8.69
C ALA A 137 -6.32 26.34 -10.06
N LYS A 138 -5.99 25.64 -11.14
CA LYS A 138 -6.40 25.97 -12.51
C LYS A 138 -7.88 25.73 -12.74
N ALA A 139 -8.43 24.64 -12.22
CA ALA A 139 -9.84 24.27 -12.43
C ALA A 139 -10.82 24.99 -11.50
N GLY A 140 -10.35 25.73 -10.49
CA GLY A 140 -11.20 26.35 -9.46
C GLY A 140 -11.92 25.31 -8.58
N LEU A 141 -11.27 24.17 -8.36
CA LEU A 141 -11.81 23.08 -7.57
C LEU A 141 -11.15 23.07 -6.18
N MET A 142 -11.96 23.23 -5.16
CA MET A 142 -11.53 23.13 -3.76
C MET A 142 -11.54 21.66 -3.34
N PRO A 143 -10.38 21.08 -3.00
CA PRO A 143 -10.31 19.71 -2.51
C PRO A 143 -10.82 19.64 -1.06
N ILE A 144 -11.68 18.66 -0.80
CA ILE A 144 -12.28 18.38 0.50
C ILE A 144 -12.07 16.90 0.80
N PHE A 145 -11.03 16.60 1.56
CA PHE A 145 -10.61 15.22 1.84
C PHE A 145 -10.40 14.41 0.54
N MET A 146 -11.29 13.49 0.16
CA MET A 146 -11.20 12.74 -1.09
C MET A 146 -12.22 13.21 -2.15
N PHE A 147 -12.72 14.45 -2.05
CA PHE A 147 -13.72 15.02 -2.92
C PHE A 147 -13.31 16.41 -3.44
N TYR A 148 -14.03 16.93 -4.44
CA TYR A 148 -13.83 18.26 -4.96
C TYR A 148 -15.15 19.04 -5.01
N ALA A 149 -15.14 20.24 -4.47
CA ALA A 149 -16.22 21.19 -4.62
C ALA A 149 -15.81 22.36 -5.53
N ARG A 150 -16.70 22.80 -6.40
CA ARG A 150 -16.44 23.97 -7.23
C ARG A 150 -16.49 25.23 -6.37
N THR A 151 -15.52 26.12 -6.53
CA THR A 151 -15.50 27.42 -5.88
C THR A 151 -15.06 28.51 -6.86
N THR A 152 -15.70 29.67 -6.76
CA THR A 152 -15.34 30.87 -7.57
C THR A 152 -14.68 31.95 -6.72
N LYS A 153 -14.63 31.76 -5.39
CA LYS A 153 -14.18 32.78 -4.44
C LYS A 153 -12.75 32.58 -3.93
N ALA A 154 -12.16 31.40 -4.15
CA ALA A 154 -10.84 31.09 -3.61
C ALA A 154 -9.74 31.49 -4.60
N ALA A 155 -8.66 32.08 -4.09
CA ALA A 155 -7.46 32.35 -4.88
C ALA A 155 -6.78 31.05 -5.33
N PRO A 156 -6.16 30.99 -6.52
CA PRO A 156 -5.48 29.78 -7.03
C PRO A 156 -4.44 29.21 -6.05
N MET A 157 -3.64 30.07 -5.41
CA MET A 157 -2.67 29.67 -4.41
C MET A 157 -3.33 29.02 -3.19
N SER A 158 -4.48 29.53 -2.76
CA SER A 158 -5.26 28.92 -1.66
C SER A 158 -5.72 27.51 -2.03
N LEU A 159 -6.20 27.26 -3.25
CA LEU A 159 -6.61 25.96 -3.72
C LEU A 159 -5.45 24.97 -3.79
N PHE A 160 -4.28 25.42 -4.22
CA PHE A 160 -3.06 24.61 -4.20
C PHE A 160 -2.69 24.18 -2.77
N LEU A 161 -2.70 25.12 -1.83
CA LEU A 161 -2.42 24.85 -0.42
C LEU A 161 -3.46 23.93 0.22
N HIS A 162 -4.75 24.09 -0.11
CA HIS A 162 -5.80 23.19 0.34
C HIS A 162 -5.58 21.76 -0.17
N TYR A 163 -5.08 21.59 -1.41
CA TYR A 163 -4.75 20.29 -1.96
C TYR A 163 -3.63 19.60 -1.16
N LEU A 164 -2.57 20.34 -0.82
CA LEU A 164 -1.50 19.79 0.03
C LEU A 164 -1.99 19.48 1.45
N ALA A 165 -2.81 20.35 2.02
CA ALA A 165 -3.37 20.16 3.36
C ALA A 165 -4.25 18.89 3.43
N GLN A 166 -5.15 18.69 2.46
CA GLN A 166 -5.99 17.50 2.40
C GLN A 166 -5.18 16.22 2.24
N TRP A 167 -4.15 16.24 1.38
CA TRP A 167 -3.24 15.11 1.25
C TRP A 167 -2.54 14.80 2.58
N GLY A 168 -2.05 15.83 3.28
CA GLY A 168 -1.45 15.67 4.60
C GLY A 168 -2.43 15.07 5.61
N LEU A 169 -3.71 15.48 5.57
CA LEU A 169 -4.76 14.91 6.43
C LEU A 169 -5.02 13.42 6.13
N VAL A 170 -5.07 13.03 4.85
CA VAL A 170 -5.23 11.62 4.47
C VAL A 170 -4.03 10.80 4.95
N TYR A 171 -2.80 11.30 4.76
CA TYR A 171 -1.59 10.65 5.26
C TYR A 171 -1.61 10.47 6.78
N LEU A 172 -1.90 11.55 7.53
CA LEU A 172 -1.98 11.51 9.00
C LEU A 172 -3.09 10.57 9.49
N ALA A 173 -4.23 10.53 8.81
CA ALA A 173 -5.30 9.59 9.12
C ALA A 173 -4.85 8.14 8.91
N CYS A 174 -4.16 7.83 7.80
CA CYS A 174 -3.58 6.50 7.56
C CYS A 174 -2.57 6.12 8.66
N GLU A 175 -1.68 7.04 9.03
CA GLU A 175 -0.68 6.82 10.08
C GLU A 175 -1.33 6.53 11.42
N LEU A 176 -2.31 7.37 11.81
CA LEU A 176 -3.05 7.23 13.06
C LEU A 176 -3.83 5.90 13.12
N LEU A 177 -4.55 5.55 12.04
CA LEU A 177 -5.31 4.32 11.98
C LEU A 177 -4.40 3.09 12.02
N CYS A 178 -3.24 3.13 11.36
CA CYS A 178 -2.25 2.05 11.45
C CYS A 178 -1.69 1.91 12.87
N LEU A 179 -1.48 3.02 13.57
CA LEU A 179 -1.03 3.01 14.95
C LEU A 179 -2.11 2.43 15.90
N VAL A 180 -3.35 2.85 15.73
CA VAL A 180 -4.48 2.43 16.57
C VAL A 180 -4.82 0.95 16.35
N PHE A 181 -4.99 0.53 15.10
CA PHE A 181 -5.47 -0.82 14.79
C PHE A 181 -4.37 -1.88 14.89
N TYR A 182 -3.13 -1.53 14.50
CA TYR A 182 -2.07 -2.52 14.34
C TYR A 182 -0.85 -2.26 15.22
N LYS A 183 -0.84 -1.14 15.98
CA LYS A 183 0.31 -0.71 16.79
C LYS A 183 1.62 -0.66 15.98
N ARG A 184 1.52 -0.46 14.66
CA ARG A 184 2.66 -0.39 13.74
C ARG A 184 3.27 1.00 13.77
N LYS A 185 4.51 1.09 14.26
CA LYS A 185 5.35 2.28 14.25
C LYS A 185 6.49 2.09 13.23
N GLY A 186 7.00 3.19 12.69
CA GLY A 186 8.07 3.16 11.68
C GLY A 186 7.52 3.07 10.25
N ALA A 187 8.43 3.12 9.28
CA ALA A 187 8.14 3.15 7.85
C ALA A 187 7.24 4.34 7.42
N GLU A 188 7.42 5.50 8.12
CA GLU A 188 6.66 6.72 7.85
C GLU A 188 6.93 7.24 6.42
N LEU A 189 8.20 7.19 5.98
CA LEU A 189 8.58 7.61 4.64
C LEU A 189 7.97 6.71 3.55
N ASP A 190 7.97 5.41 3.76
CA ASP A 190 7.38 4.44 2.82
C ASP A 190 5.88 4.68 2.69
N LEU A 191 5.17 4.90 3.81
CA LEU A 191 3.74 5.24 3.79
C LEU A 191 3.49 6.60 3.12
N LEU A 192 4.30 7.60 3.39
CA LEU A 192 4.19 8.94 2.80
C LEU A 192 4.32 8.87 1.28
N ILE A 193 5.32 8.16 0.77
CA ILE A 193 5.51 7.94 -0.67
C ILE A 193 4.29 7.20 -1.24
N ALA A 194 3.88 6.08 -0.63
CA ALA A 194 2.81 5.24 -1.15
C ALA A 194 1.46 5.96 -1.16
N VAL A 195 1.11 6.72 -0.11
CA VAL A 195 -0.14 7.51 -0.04
C VAL A 195 -0.13 8.65 -1.06
N SER A 196 1.03 9.29 -1.30
CA SER A 196 1.16 10.30 -2.35
C SER A 196 0.87 9.71 -3.73
N LEU A 197 1.42 8.53 -4.04
CA LEU A 197 1.16 7.83 -5.29
C LEU A 197 -0.30 7.35 -5.41
N ALA A 198 -0.92 6.92 -4.30
CA ALA A 198 -2.32 6.52 -4.27
C ALA A 198 -3.29 7.69 -4.60
N ASN A 199 -2.84 8.92 -4.45
CA ASN A 199 -3.61 10.11 -4.77
C ASN A 199 -3.66 10.43 -6.29
N LEU A 200 -2.92 9.67 -7.12
CA LEU A 200 -2.84 9.89 -8.56
C LEU A 200 -4.21 10.05 -9.27
N PRO A 201 -5.23 9.19 -9.04
CA PRO A 201 -6.52 9.35 -9.69
C PRO A 201 -7.17 10.69 -9.37
N LEU A 202 -7.08 11.13 -8.13
CA LEU A 202 -7.64 12.41 -7.68
C LEU A 202 -6.80 13.60 -8.17
N ALA A 203 -5.48 13.44 -8.33
CA ALA A 203 -4.61 14.48 -8.91
C ALA A 203 -4.89 14.74 -10.40
N ILE A 204 -5.32 13.72 -11.14
CA ILE A 204 -5.65 13.85 -12.57
C ILE A 204 -7.04 14.50 -12.76
N PHE A 205 -7.98 14.25 -11.87
CA PHE A 205 -9.37 14.70 -12.04
C PHE A 205 -9.53 16.19 -12.38
N PRO A 206 -8.88 17.15 -11.70
CA PRO A 206 -9.04 18.58 -12.03
C PRO A 206 -8.61 18.94 -13.45
N HIS A 207 -7.68 18.20 -14.05
CA HIS A 207 -7.19 18.46 -15.41
C HIS A 207 -8.20 18.04 -16.49
N VAL A 208 -9.01 17.00 -16.21
CA VAL A 208 -10.04 16.53 -17.15
C VAL A 208 -11.41 17.17 -16.90
N TYR A 209 -11.60 17.77 -15.72
CA TYR A 209 -12.87 18.37 -15.31
C TYR A 209 -13.42 19.40 -16.31
N ALA A 210 -12.54 20.23 -16.89
CA ALA A 210 -12.93 21.28 -17.83
C ALA A 210 -13.56 20.75 -19.15
N PHE A 211 -13.36 19.48 -19.47
CA PHE A 211 -13.87 18.83 -20.68
C PHE A 211 -15.15 18.03 -20.45
N LEU A 212 -15.67 18.02 -19.22
CA LEU A 212 -16.80 17.19 -18.81
C LEU A 212 -18.03 18.05 -18.49
N THR A 213 -19.20 17.47 -18.76
CA THR A 213 -20.46 17.98 -18.18
C THR A 213 -20.47 17.75 -16.68
N TYR A 214 -21.27 18.50 -15.94
CA TYR A 214 -21.35 18.36 -14.48
C TYR A 214 -21.68 16.92 -14.05
N GLU A 215 -22.66 16.30 -14.70
CA GLU A 215 -23.04 14.90 -14.38
C GLU A 215 -21.92 13.89 -14.70
N ALA A 216 -21.24 14.06 -15.84
CA ALA A 216 -20.13 13.19 -16.22
C ALA A 216 -18.95 13.37 -15.23
N ALA A 217 -18.66 14.60 -14.81
CA ALA A 217 -17.65 14.90 -13.83
C ALA A 217 -17.96 14.28 -12.47
N LEU A 218 -19.21 14.32 -12.02
CA LEU A 218 -19.63 13.72 -10.75
C LEU A 218 -19.47 12.19 -10.78
N ARG A 219 -19.94 11.54 -11.87
CA ARG A 219 -19.78 10.07 -12.04
C ARG A 219 -18.32 9.67 -12.08
N LEU A 220 -17.50 10.40 -12.84
CA LEU A 220 -16.05 10.13 -12.91
C LEU A 220 -15.39 10.32 -11.54
N LEU A 221 -15.72 11.41 -10.84
CA LEU A 221 -15.16 11.66 -9.51
C LEU A 221 -15.50 10.53 -8.53
N THR A 222 -16.75 10.06 -8.52
CA THR A 222 -17.16 8.92 -7.67
C THR A 222 -16.37 7.65 -8.00
N ALA A 223 -16.19 7.34 -9.29
CA ALA A 223 -15.38 6.20 -9.71
C ALA A 223 -13.91 6.33 -9.30
N LEU A 224 -13.32 7.52 -9.48
CA LEU A 224 -11.94 7.79 -9.09
C LEU A 224 -11.75 7.77 -7.56
N GLN A 225 -12.76 8.20 -6.79
CA GLN A 225 -12.75 8.07 -5.33
C GLN A 225 -12.72 6.60 -4.89
N ALA A 226 -13.62 5.77 -5.45
CA ALA A 226 -13.65 4.35 -5.12
C ALA A 226 -12.28 3.69 -5.44
N TRP A 227 -11.70 4.04 -6.58
CA TRP A 227 -10.38 3.54 -6.94
C TRP A 227 -9.28 4.10 -6.02
N ALA A 228 -9.30 5.38 -5.68
CA ALA A 228 -8.33 5.98 -4.75
C ALA A 228 -8.37 5.32 -3.37
N VAL A 229 -9.55 4.97 -2.84
CA VAL A 229 -9.68 4.20 -1.58
C VAL A 229 -8.98 2.85 -1.68
N LEU A 230 -9.18 2.11 -2.77
CA LEU A 230 -8.49 0.83 -3.01
C LEU A 230 -6.98 1.00 -3.12
N LEU A 231 -6.53 2.07 -3.78
CA LEU A 231 -5.11 2.41 -3.86
C LEU A 231 -4.53 2.78 -2.50
N VAL A 232 -5.27 3.50 -1.64
CA VAL A 232 -4.85 3.79 -0.26
C VAL A 232 -4.74 2.51 0.55
N CYS A 233 -5.67 1.54 0.42
CA CYS A 233 -5.53 0.23 1.06
C CYS A 233 -4.24 -0.47 0.62
N SER A 234 -3.94 -0.46 -0.69
CA SER A 234 -2.71 -1.03 -1.22
C SER A 234 -1.46 -0.26 -0.75
N ALA A 235 -1.52 1.07 -0.70
CA ALA A 235 -0.45 1.93 -0.20
C ALA A 235 -0.14 1.67 1.28
N VAL A 236 -1.17 1.56 2.12
CA VAL A 236 -1.04 1.19 3.54
C VAL A 236 -0.47 -0.22 3.69
N SER A 237 -0.93 -1.17 2.87
CA SER A 237 -0.40 -2.54 2.85
C SER A 237 1.10 -2.57 2.56
N VAL A 238 1.55 -1.86 1.54
CA VAL A 238 2.97 -1.81 1.15
C VAL A 238 3.78 -0.93 2.09
N GLY A 239 3.32 0.29 2.38
CA GLY A 239 4.04 1.28 3.17
C GLY A 239 4.24 0.86 4.64
N LYS A 240 3.23 0.23 5.26
CA LYS A 240 3.32 -0.27 6.65
C LYS A 240 3.67 -1.76 6.74
N GLY A 241 3.76 -2.46 5.61
CA GLY A 241 4.07 -3.88 5.58
C GLY A 241 3.04 -4.72 6.31
N ILE A 242 1.76 -4.44 6.09
CA ILE A 242 0.64 -5.26 6.56
C ILE A 242 -0.04 -5.95 5.39
N ARG A 243 -0.76 -7.03 5.65
CA ARG A 243 -1.51 -7.74 4.62
C ARG A 243 -2.63 -6.85 4.07
N LEU A 244 -2.96 -6.99 2.79
CA LEU A 244 -3.97 -6.18 2.13
C LEU A 244 -5.36 -6.31 2.78
N ASP A 245 -5.73 -7.53 3.21
CA ASP A 245 -6.98 -7.79 3.94
C ASP A 245 -7.06 -6.98 5.25
N ARG A 246 -5.94 -6.83 5.95
CA ARG A 246 -5.84 -5.98 7.15
C ARG A 246 -5.81 -4.49 6.84
N ALA A 247 -5.40 -4.08 5.64
CA ALA A 247 -5.43 -2.67 5.24
C ALA A 247 -6.83 -2.18 4.85
N LEU A 248 -7.76 -3.07 4.49
CA LEU A 248 -9.13 -2.72 4.12
C LEU A 248 -9.90 -1.90 5.17
N PRO A 249 -9.84 -2.21 6.49
CA PRO A 249 -10.50 -1.38 7.50
C PRO A 249 -10.03 0.08 7.50
N VAL A 250 -8.74 0.34 7.21
CA VAL A 250 -8.23 1.72 7.10
C VAL A 250 -8.92 2.46 5.96
N GLY A 251 -8.99 1.84 4.77
CA GLY A 251 -9.67 2.44 3.62
C GLY A 251 -11.17 2.65 3.86
N LEU A 252 -11.85 1.71 4.54
CA LEU A 252 -13.25 1.86 4.90
C LEU A 252 -13.48 3.03 5.86
N VAL A 253 -12.66 3.18 6.89
CA VAL A 253 -12.75 4.33 7.82
C VAL A 253 -12.55 5.65 7.07
N LEU A 254 -11.57 5.73 6.15
CA LEU A 254 -11.36 6.93 5.34
C LEU A 254 -12.57 7.23 4.45
N LEU A 255 -13.17 6.20 3.86
CA LEU A 255 -14.39 6.36 3.07
C LEU A 255 -15.55 6.89 3.93
N PHE A 256 -15.74 6.34 5.14
CA PHE A 256 -16.76 6.83 6.08
C PHE A 256 -16.50 8.28 6.49
N ILE A 257 -15.27 8.65 6.81
CA ILE A 257 -14.91 10.04 7.12
C ILE A 257 -15.27 10.95 5.94
N ASN A 258 -14.95 10.54 4.70
CA ASN A 258 -15.28 11.31 3.51
C ASN A 258 -16.80 11.51 3.35
N VAL A 259 -17.60 10.44 3.51
CA VAL A 259 -19.06 10.49 3.41
C VAL A 259 -19.67 11.41 4.50
N ILE A 260 -19.20 11.28 5.75
CA ILE A 260 -19.65 12.12 6.87
C ILE A 260 -19.32 13.60 6.59
N LEU A 261 -18.12 13.90 6.12
CA LEU A 261 -17.74 15.27 5.76
C LEU A 261 -18.63 15.85 4.66
N LEU A 262 -18.92 15.08 3.61
CA LEU A 262 -19.80 15.50 2.52
C LEU A 262 -21.24 15.73 3.01
N ALA A 263 -21.75 14.86 3.88
CA ALA A 263 -23.07 15.04 4.49
C ALA A 263 -23.13 16.31 5.34
N PHE A 264 -22.12 16.53 6.20
CA PHE A 264 -22.04 17.69 7.07
C PHE A 264 -21.95 19.01 6.29
N LEU A 265 -21.26 19.01 5.16
CA LEU A 265 -21.12 20.19 4.28
C LEU A 265 -22.31 20.39 3.33
N GLY A 266 -23.34 19.52 3.39
CA GLY A 266 -24.50 19.59 2.51
C GLY A 266 -24.18 19.32 1.04
N LEU A 267 -23.08 18.63 0.77
CA LEU A 267 -22.63 18.29 -0.60
C LEU A 267 -23.15 16.91 -1.07
N LEU A 268 -23.77 16.13 -0.20
CA LEU A 268 -24.57 14.96 -0.57
C LEU A 268 -25.95 15.43 -0.99
N THR A 269 -26.16 15.58 -2.28
CA THR A 269 -27.52 15.69 -2.84
C THR A 269 -28.04 14.29 -3.06
N PHE A 270 -29.04 13.86 -2.28
CA PHE A 270 -29.83 12.65 -2.53
C PHE A 270 -30.86 12.97 -3.62
#